data_8dc4d704ab4184fed3dedc8b51c927e0
#
_entry.id   8dc4d704ab4184fed3dedc8b51c927e0
#
_cell.length_a   1.000
_cell.length_b   1.000
_cell.length_c   1.000
_cell.angle_alpha   90.00
_cell.angle_beta   90.00
_cell.angle_gamma   90.00
#
_symmetry.space_group_name_H-M   'P 1'
#
loop_
_entity.id
_entity.type
_entity.pdbx_description
1 polymer ?
#
loop_
_entity_poly.entity_id
_entity_poly.type
_entity_poly.pdbx_seq_one_letter_code
_entity_poly.pdbx_strand_id
1 'polypeptide(L)'
;MKPFLKVAVAAAAGLMMTSVNASAAAGTEKSAIAPESVGSMSMDALQRRFVDLRFGMFIHFNMPTFVNEDWPDPDASPELFNPGKLDCRQWAKAAKSAGMTYGCLTTKHHSGFCIWDTKTTDYSVMSSPLKRDVVKEYVDAFRAEGLDVMLYFSILDTHAHLRPGWITPEHIELVKNQLRELLTNYGKITALIIDGWDAPWSRISYDEIPFEEIYALIKSIQPECLVMDLNAAKYPTDALFYTDIKSYEQGAGQKIDKKSNALPALSCYPIQKNWFWKTTFPTAPLKNVDVLVNENIVPMGKAYCNFILNVAPNRDGLMDENALKALKQIGKEWEKAEPGAAAKAALAIAPDYRADDDRFSGCAAPVIASNIAKHRRADSSWSYDMEISEFACDDEFESAWVANALAAGDPHLEIFLDKEEPFNQIVMTEEKGSEISGYRIDCRRNGEWHELMTVNAAGSSLSVNAGDVVAKKSGRVTILRFGETYGDAVRIVVTGFRKTAAPDGVYRSGSTVAISELGVYRERR
;
A
#
# COMPACT_ATOMS: atom_id res chain seq x y z
N MET A 1 33.08 -29.37 -50.69
CA MET A 1 33.10 -28.87 -52.08
C MET A 1 32.27 -27.62 -52.17
N LYS A 2 32.91 -26.51 -52.48
CA LYS A 2 32.34 -25.19 -52.89
C LYS A 2 31.73 -25.33 -54.30
N PRO A 3 31.02 -24.32 -54.94
CA PRO A 3 31.16 -22.87 -54.75
C PRO A 3 29.82 -22.09 -54.73
N PHE A 4 29.78 -20.90 -54.12
CA PHE A 4 29.85 -19.52 -54.67
C PHE A 4 28.94 -19.16 -55.88
N LEU A 5 28.05 -18.20 -55.74
CA LEU A 5 28.09 -17.01 -56.63
C LEU A 5 27.44 -15.78 -55.98
N LYS A 6 28.22 -14.69 -55.95
CA LYS A 6 27.83 -13.31 -55.78
C LYS A 6 27.24 -12.76 -57.08
N VAL A 7 26.39 -11.75 -57.06
CA VAL A 7 26.52 -10.54 -57.86
C VAL A 7 25.73 -9.40 -57.22
N ALA A 8 26.41 -8.29 -57.17
CA ALA A 8 26.04 -6.98 -56.68
C ALA A 8 25.75 -6.00 -57.84
N VAL A 9 25.50 -4.72 -57.46
CA VAL A 9 25.63 -3.44 -58.27
C VAL A 9 24.28 -2.94 -58.78
N ALA A 10 23.82 -1.78 -58.47
CA ALA A 10 24.20 -0.43 -58.13
C ALA A 10 23.38 0.62 -58.95
N ALA A 11 23.03 1.67 -58.26
CA ALA A 11 23.12 3.11 -58.62
C ALA A 11 22.14 3.66 -59.67
N ALA A 12 21.55 4.78 -59.55
CA ALA A 12 21.77 6.11 -59.07
C ALA A 12 20.75 7.11 -59.70
N ALA A 13 20.37 8.11 -58.93
CA ALA A 13 20.23 9.51 -59.23
C ALA A 13 19.16 10.06 -60.22
N GLY A 14 18.50 11.12 -59.76
CA GLY A 14 17.80 12.10 -60.60
C GLY A 14 16.93 13.08 -59.82
N LEU A 15 17.51 14.22 -59.44
CA LEU A 15 16.81 15.43 -58.99
C LEU A 15 15.86 15.97 -60.09
N MET A 16 14.72 16.52 -59.73
CA MET A 16 14.23 17.80 -60.23
C MET A 16 13.20 18.43 -59.30
N MET A 17 13.52 19.66 -58.87
CA MET A 17 12.61 20.62 -58.24
C MET A 17 11.67 21.20 -59.29
N THR A 18 10.40 21.36 -58.91
CA THR A 18 9.58 22.45 -59.48
C THR A 18 8.70 23.03 -58.35
N SER A 19 8.95 24.28 -58.06
CA SER A 19 8.15 25.17 -57.25
C SER A 19 6.88 25.60 -58.01
N VAL A 20 5.72 25.49 -57.38
CA VAL A 20 4.54 26.28 -57.78
C VAL A 20 3.92 26.87 -56.50
N ASN A 21 3.96 28.19 -56.45
CA ASN A 21 3.17 29.01 -55.55
C ASN A 21 1.70 28.98 -55.96
N ALA A 22 0.80 28.79 -55.00
CA ALA A 22 -0.58 29.26 -55.12
C ALA A 22 -1.09 29.72 -53.77
N SER A 23 -1.66 30.87 -53.82
CA SER A 23 -2.14 31.80 -52.79
C SER A 23 -3.36 31.31 -52.01
N ALA A 24 -3.34 31.68 -50.75
CA ALA A 24 -4.40 31.97 -49.77
C ALA A 24 -5.88 31.70 -50.12
N ALA A 25 -6.51 30.89 -49.28
CA ALA A 25 -7.89 31.09 -48.84
C ALA A 25 -7.96 30.81 -47.34
N ALA A 26 -8.28 31.85 -46.56
CA ALA A 26 -8.48 31.78 -45.11
C ALA A 26 -9.80 31.04 -44.81
N GLY A 27 -9.68 29.82 -44.36
CA GLY A 27 -10.74 29.10 -43.70
C GLY A 27 -10.45 29.08 -42.17
N THR A 28 -11.29 29.73 -41.41
CA THR A 28 -11.28 29.67 -39.93
C THR A 28 -11.62 28.27 -39.50
N GLU A 29 -10.62 27.41 -39.34
CA GLU A 29 -10.75 26.20 -38.55
C GLU A 29 -10.82 26.58 -37.06
N LYS A 30 -12.00 26.36 -36.48
CA LYS A 30 -12.16 26.32 -35.01
C LYS A 30 -11.20 25.26 -34.47
N SER A 31 -10.12 25.73 -33.85
CA SER A 31 -9.29 24.90 -32.98
C SER A 31 -10.20 24.18 -32.00
N ALA A 32 -10.38 22.88 -32.17
CA ALA A 32 -10.94 22.03 -31.13
C ALA A 32 -9.97 22.11 -29.96
N ILE A 33 -10.37 22.82 -28.90
CA ILE A 33 -9.71 22.82 -27.63
C ILE A 33 -9.71 21.35 -27.19
N ALA A 34 -8.53 20.72 -27.17
CA ALA A 34 -8.36 19.43 -26.53
C ALA A 34 -8.89 19.57 -25.09
N PRO A 35 -9.65 18.60 -24.57
CA PRO A 35 -10.11 18.68 -23.20
C PRO A 35 -8.87 18.82 -22.31
N GLU A 36 -8.81 19.90 -21.53
CA GLU A 36 -7.82 20.06 -20.48
C GLU A 36 -7.83 18.76 -19.67
N SER A 37 -6.70 18.08 -19.59
CA SER A 37 -6.51 16.95 -18.70
C SER A 37 -6.74 17.49 -17.29
N VAL A 38 -7.88 17.17 -16.70
CA VAL A 38 -8.12 17.41 -15.28
C VAL A 38 -6.97 16.71 -14.58
N GLY A 39 -6.04 17.48 -14.01
CA GLY A 39 -4.85 16.94 -13.36
C GLY A 39 -5.27 15.90 -12.31
N SER A 40 -4.59 14.75 -12.28
CA SER A 40 -4.82 13.73 -11.26
C SER A 40 -4.68 14.34 -9.86
N MET A 41 -5.51 13.91 -8.92
CA MET A 41 -5.40 14.35 -7.52
C MET A 41 -4.03 13.98 -6.95
N SER A 42 -3.46 14.86 -6.12
CA SER A 42 -2.23 14.53 -5.39
C SER A 42 -2.46 13.35 -4.42
N MET A 43 -1.39 12.66 -4.05
CA MET A 43 -1.47 11.56 -3.06
C MET A 43 -2.11 12.02 -1.75
N ASP A 44 -1.71 13.18 -1.25
CA ASP A 44 -2.27 13.77 -0.04
C ASP A 44 -3.80 14.02 -0.16
N ALA A 45 -4.24 14.54 -1.30
CA ALA A 45 -5.67 14.75 -1.55
C ALA A 45 -6.45 13.43 -1.65
N LEU A 46 -5.88 12.39 -2.25
CA LEU A 46 -6.47 11.06 -2.32
C LEU A 46 -6.57 10.41 -0.93
N GLN A 47 -5.53 10.54 -0.12
CA GLN A 47 -5.51 10.05 1.27
C GLN A 47 -6.56 10.75 2.14
N ARG A 48 -6.69 12.08 2.03
CA ARG A 48 -7.74 12.86 2.73
C ARG A 48 -9.13 12.42 2.32
N ARG A 49 -9.39 12.35 1.00
CA ARG A 49 -10.65 11.85 0.47
C ARG A 49 -11.00 10.48 1.02
N PHE A 50 -10.02 9.57 1.04
CA PHE A 50 -10.22 8.22 1.57
C PHE A 50 -10.59 8.24 3.06
N VAL A 51 -9.87 8.99 3.89
CA VAL A 51 -10.17 9.11 5.33
C VAL A 51 -11.58 9.65 5.56
N ASP A 52 -12.01 10.60 4.76
CA ASP A 52 -13.34 11.21 4.87
C ASP A 52 -14.48 10.30 4.41
N LEU A 53 -14.19 9.19 3.70
CA LEU A 53 -15.18 8.13 3.45
C LEU A 53 -15.63 7.40 4.73
N ARG A 54 -14.86 7.42 5.79
CA ARG A 54 -15.15 7.00 7.16
C ARG A 54 -15.48 5.53 7.38
N PHE A 55 -16.51 4.99 6.70
CA PHE A 55 -17.06 3.67 7.01
C PHE A 55 -17.47 2.94 5.74
N GLY A 56 -17.05 1.67 5.61
CA GLY A 56 -17.32 0.84 4.46
C GLY A 56 -17.65 -0.61 4.77
N MET A 57 -18.07 -1.35 3.75
CA MET A 57 -18.39 -2.77 3.82
C MET A 57 -17.30 -3.61 3.16
N PHE A 58 -16.67 -4.49 3.92
CA PHE A 58 -15.88 -5.57 3.37
C PHE A 58 -16.77 -6.76 3.06
N ILE A 59 -16.58 -7.39 1.91
CA ILE A 59 -17.43 -8.49 1.43
C ILE A 59 -16.53 -9.66 1.08
N HIS A 60 -16.43 -10.61 2.00
CA HIS A 60 -15.75 -11.87 1.75
C HIS A 60 -16.72 -12.88 1.17
N PHE A 61 -16.67 -13.03 -0.16
CA PHE A 61 -17.52 -13.96 -0.91
C PHE A 61 -16.67 -14.64 -1.99
N ASN A 62 -16.27 -15.88 -1.74
CA ASN A 62 -15.42 -16.66 -2.63
C ASN A 62 -15.55 -18.15 -2.28
N MET A 63 -14.71 -19.03 -2.84
CA MET A 63 -14.72 -20.48 -2.63
C MET A 63 -14.85 -20.91 -1.14
N PRO A 64 -14.21 -20.25 -0.15
CA PRO A 64 -14.36 -20.58 1.28
C PRO A 64 -15.81 -20.61 1.78
N THR A 65 -16.69 -19.76 1.24
CA THR A 65 -18.13 -19.72 1.58
C THR A 65 -18.80 -21.07 1.27
N PHE A 66 -18.41 -21.72 0.19
CA PHE A 66 -19.09 -22.93 -0.32
C PHE A 66 -18.54 -24.22 0.30
N VAL A 67 -17.27 -24.24 0.66
CA VAL A 67 -16.64 -25.42 1.28
C VAL A 67 -16.66 -25.37 2.80
N ASN A 68 -17.04 -24.24 3.42
CA ASN A 68 -17.06 -24.01 4.87
C ASN A 68 -15.66 -24.06 5.54
N GLU A 69 -14.61 -23.86 4.74
CA GLU A 69 -13.21 -23.79 5.17
C GLU A 69 -12.63 -22.44 4.81
N ASP A 70 -11.72 -21.88 5.61
CA ASP A 70 -11.07 -20.60 5.29
C ASP A 70 -9.94 -20.80 4.26
N TRP A 71 -9.37 -22.01 4.23
CA TRP A 71 -8.35 -22.46 3.29
C TRP A 71 -8.88 -23.64 2.50
N PRO A 72 -9.58 -23.41 1.37
CA PRO A 72 -10.07 -24.48 0.50
C PRO A 72 -8.94 -25.33 -0.06
N ASP A 73 -9.26 -26.55 -0.44
CA ASP A 73 -8.40 -27.35 -1.27
C ASP A 73 -8.05 -26.54 -2.55
N PRO A 74 -6.76 -26.40 -2.92
CA PRO A 74 -6.36 -25.72 -4.15
C PRO A 74 -7.03 -26.27 -5.42
N ASP A 75 -7.37 -27.56 -5.41
CA ASP A 75 -8.01 -28.27 -6.53
C ASP A 75 -9.55 -28.39 -6.36
N ALA A 76 -10.14 -27.63 -5.42
CA ALA A 76 -11.59 -27.60 -5.22
C ALA A 76 -12.30 -27.23 -6.53
N SER A 77 -13.26 -28.07 -6.95
CA SER A 77 -13.95 -27.88 -8.23
C SER A 77 -14.68 -26.53 -8.29
N PRO A 78 -14.55 -25.75 -9.38
CA PRO A 78 -15.34 -24.56 -9.63
C PRO A 78 -16.86 -24.77 -9.51
N GLU A 79 -17.34 -26.02 -9.73
CA GLU A 79 -18.78 -26.36 -9.62
C GLU A 79 -19.34 -26.16 -8.22
N LEU A 80 -18.49 -26.11 -7.18
CA LEU A 80 -18.90 -25.82 -5.81
C LEU A 80 -19.37 -24.37 -5.65
N PHE A 81 -18.88 -23.44 -6.46
CA PHE A 81 -19.28 -22.05 -6.44
C PHE A 81 -20.60 -21.86 -7.20
N ASN A 82 -21.72 -22.09 -6.51
CA ASN A 82 -23.04 -22.08 -7.11
C ASN A 82 -24.09 -21.32 -6.25
N PRO A 83 -24.00 -19.97 -6.12
CA PRO A 83 -24.99 -19.19 -5.40
C PRO A 83 -26.34 -19.14 -6.16
N GLY A 84 -27.39 -19.71 -5.56
CA GLY A 84 -28.69 -19.84 -6.21
C GLY A 84 -29.47 -18.53 -6.37
N LYS A 85 -29.13 -17.47 -5.59
CA LYS A 85 -29.91 -16.23 -5.51
C LYS A 85 -29.01 -14.99 -5.44
N LEU A 86 -27.83 -15.02 -6.06
CA LEU A 86 -26.86 -13.92 -6.01
C LEU A 86 -27.54 -12.57 -6.33
N ASP A 87 -27.49 -11.64 -5.37
CA ASP A 87 -28.01 -10.28 -5.52
C ASP A 87 -27.09 -9.23 -4.87
N CYS A 88 -26.16 -8.71 -5.64
CA CYS A 88 -25.26 -7.63 -5.21
C CYS A 88 -25.98 -6.31 -4.89
N ARG A 89 -27.23 -6.11 -5.38
CA ARG A 89 -28.04 -4.94 -5.02
C ARG A 89 -28.52 -5.02 -3.57
N GLN A 90 -28.80 -6.23 -3.06
CA GLN A 90 -29.08 -6.41 -1.63
C GLN A 90 -27.88 -5.99 -0.78
N TRP A 91 -26.65 -6.35 -1.19
CA TRP A 91 -25.42 -5.96 -0.49
C TRP A 91 -25.25 -4.44 -0.45
N ALA A 92 -25.39 -3.78 -1.61
CA ALA A 92 -25.28 -2.33 -1.71
C ALA A 92 -26.32 -1.59 -0.85
N LYS A 93 -27.59 -2.03 -0.87
CA LYS A 93 -28.64 -1.47 -0.03
C LYS A 93 -28.39 -1.71 1.46
N ALA A 94 -27.83 -2.87 1.81
CA ALA A 94 -27.44 -3.17 3.18
C ALA A 94 -26.31 -2.23 3.66
N ALA A 95 -25.29 -2.02 2.85
CA ALA A 95 -24.23 -1.04 3.13
C ALA A 95 -24.79 0.37 3.33
N LYS A 96 -25.65 0.82 2.40
CA LYS A 96 -26.30 2.13 2.49
C LYS A 96 -27.12 2.29 3.77
N SER A 97 -27.82 1.22 4.21
CA SER A 97 -28.63 1.24 5.43
C SER A 97 -27.81 1.42 6.71
N ALA A 98 -26.51 1.09 6.68
CA ALA A 98 -25.58 1.30 7.78
C ALA A 98 -24.87 2.68 7.72
N GLY A 99 -25.16 3.51 6.70
CA GLY A 99 -24.47 4.77 6.47
C GLY A 99 -23.10 4.62 5.80
N MET A 100 -22.77 3.43 5.29
CA MET A 100 -21.51 3.18 4.60
C MET A 100 -21.44 3.95 3.28
N THR A 101 -20.23 4.30 2.86
CA THR A 101 -19.94 5.12 1.68
C THR A 101 -19.24 4.35 0.58
N TYR A 102 -18.71 3.16 0.86
CA TYR A 102 -18.03 2.29 -0.10
C TYR A 102 -18.18 0.81 0.24
N GLY A 103 -17.86 -0.02 -0.74
CA GLY A 103 -17.65 -1.46 -0.55
C GLY A 103 -16.29 -1.90 -1.03
N CYS A 104 -15.82 -3.04 -0.51
CA CYS A 104 -14.62 -3.73 -0.96
C CYS A 104 -14.93 -5.23 -1.10
N LEU A 105 -14.83 -5.76 -2.31
CA LEU A 105 -15.13 -7.18 -2.61
C LEU A 105 -13.85 -7.98 -2.75
N THR A 106 -13.79 -9.18 -2.17
CA THR A 106 -12.71 -10.16 -2.42
C THR A 106 -12.82 -10.73 -3.83
N THR A 107 -12.08 -10.17 -4.79
CA THR A 107 -12.12 -10.63 -6.19
C THR A 107 -11.42 -11.99 -6.36
N LYS A 108 -10.30 -12.18 -5.70
CA LYS A 108 -9.55 -13.42 -5.56
C LYS A 108 -9.01 -13.52 -4.14
N HIS A 109 -9.21 -14.68 -3.49
CA HIS A 109 -8.60 -15.00 -2.20
C HIS A 109 -7.48 -16.02 -2.40
N HIS A 110 -6.86 -16.49 -1.32
CA HIS A 110 -5.64 -17.31 -1.32
C HIS A 110 -5.72 -18.64 -2.11
N SER A 111 -6.93 -19.17 -2.35
CA SER A 111 -7.13 -20.36 -3.18
C SER A 111 -6.94 -20.10 -4.68
N GLY A 112 -6.92 -18.84 -5.12
CA GLY A 112 -6.76 -18.50 -6.53
C GLY A 112 -8.06 -18.41 -7.33
N PHE A 113 -9.23 -18.77 -6.75
CA PHE A 113 -10.50 -18.73 -7.47
C PHE A 113 -10.92 -17.29 -7.79
N CYS A 114 -11.02 -16.99 -9.09
CA CYS A 114 -11.37 -15.66 -9.61
C CYS A 114 -12.89 -15.53 -9.79
N ILE A 115 -13.53 -14.53 -9.14
CA ILE A 115 -14.99 -14.34 -9.25
C ILE A 115 -15.37 -13.32 -10.32
N TRP A 116 -14.54 -13.11 -11.34
CA TRP A 116 -14.80 -12.28 -12.52
C TRP A 116 -14.54 -13.04 -13.82
N ASP A 117 -14.95 -12.49 -14.97
CA ASP A 117 -14.68 -13.07 -16.30
C ASP A 117 -13.20 -12.87 -16.69
N THR A 118 -12.30 -13.58 -15.97
CA THR A 118 -10.88 -13.57 -16.25
C THR A 118 -10.54 -14.38 -17.50
N LYS A 119 -9.47 -13.95 -18.20
CA LYS A 119 -8.86 -14.71 -19.30
C LYS A 119 -7.52 -15.32 -18.91
N THR A 120 -7.14 -15.21 -17.64
CA THR A 120 -5.82 -15.63 -17.15
C THR A 120 -5.80 -17.05 -16.58
N THR A 121 -6.95 -17.59 -16.20
CA THR A 121 -7.11 -18.94 -15.64
C THR A 121 -8.51 -19.47 -15.86
N ASP A 122 -8.64 -20.81 -15.95
CA ASP A 122 -9.92 -21.50 -15.95
C ASP A 122 -10.48 -21.69 -14.52
N TYR A 123 -9.68 -21.46 -13.48
CA TYR A 123 -10.12 -21.51 -12.08
C TYR A 123 -10.90 -20.24 -11.71
N SER A 124 -12.09 -20.14 -12.27
CA SER A 124 -12.90 -18.92 -12.17
C SER A 124 -14.40 -19.20 -12.13
N VAL A 125 -15.15 -18.15 -11.80
CA VAL A 125 -16.62 -18.17 -11.81
C VAL A 125 -17.20 -18.55 -13.19
N MET A 126 -16.46 -18.31 -14.28
CA MET A 126 -16.93 -18.66 -15.62
C MET A 126 -16.89 -20.19 -15.87
N SER A 127 -16.12 -20.93 -15.10
CA SER A 127 -16.09 -22.41 -15.08
C SER A 127 -17.08 -22.99 -14.05
N SER A 128 -17.75 -22.14 -13.25
CA SER A 128 -18.75 -22.57 -12.27
C SER A 128 -20.17 -22.66 -12.90
N PRO A 129 -21.14 -23.29 -12.24
CA PRO A 129 -22.54 -23.27 -12.69
C PRO A 129 -23.15 -21.87 -12.79
N LEU A 130 -22.65 -20.91 -11.99
CA LEU A 130 -23.15 -19.53 -11.99
C LEU A 130 -22.89 -18.83 -13.32
N LYS A 131 -21.69 -18.93 -13.90
CA LYS A 131 -21.28 -18.30 -15.18
C LYS A 131 -21.67 -16.82 -15.30
N ARG A 132 -21.54 -16.07 -14.20
CA ARG A 132 -21.82 -14.63 -14.11
C ARG A 132 -20.63 -13.92 -13.48
N ASP A 133 -20.27 -12.75 -14.00
CA ASP A 133 -19.20 -11.90 -13.46
C ASP A 133 -19.67 -11.20 -12.19
N VAL A 134 -19.28 -11.74 -11.03
CA VAL A 134 -19.70 -11.23 -9.72
C VAL A 134 -19.08 -9.86 -9.44
N VAL A 135 -17.85 -9.60 -9.92
CA VAL A 135 -17.18 -8.31 -9.76
C VAL A 135 -17.96 -7.23 -10.50
N LYS A 136 -18.38 -7.52 -11.75
CA LYS A 136 -19.20 -6.57 -12.51
C LYS A 136 -20.52 -6.26 -11.82
N GLU A 137 -21.22 -7.27 -11.35
CA GLU A 137 -22.51 -7.09 -10.66
C GLU A 137 -22.38 -6.30 -9.35
N TYR A 138 -21.31 -6.56 -8.61
CA TYR A 138 -20.97 -5.79 -7.40
C TYR A 138 -20.72 -4.32 -7.73
N VAL A 139 -19.85 -4.05 -8.72
CA VAL A 139 -19.49 -2.69 -9.14
C VAL A 139 -20.73 -1.90 -9.59
N ASP A 140 -21.56 -2.51 -10.45
CA ASP A 140 -22.77 -1.88 -10.96
C ASP A 140 -23.76 -1.58 -9.82
N ALA A 141 -23.93 -2.52 -8.87
CA ALA A 141 -24.86 -2.37 -7.76
C ALA A 141 -24.41 -1.27 -6.77
N PHE A 142 -23.14 -1.22 -6.42
CA PHE A 142 -22.62 -0.23 -5.46
C PHE A 142 -22.66 1.18 -6.05
N ARG A 143 -22.26 1.35 -7.31
CA ARG A 143 -22.36 2.64 -8.01
C ARG A 143 -23.80 3.12 -8.17
N ALA A 144 -24.73 2.22 -8.43
CA ALA A 144 -26.16 2.57 -8.52
C ALA A 144 -26.72 3.13 -7.20
N GLU A 145 -26.16 2.73 -6.05
CA GLU A 145 -26.51 3.27 -4.74
C GLU A 145 -25.65 4.51 -4.35
N GLY A 146 -24.78 4.99 -5.23
CA GLY A 146 -23.86 6.11 -4.97
C GLY A 146 -22.80 5.76 -3.94
N LEU A 147 -22.26 4.54 -3.99
CA LEU A 147 -21.19 4.05 -3.13
C LEU A 147 -19.91 3.93 -3.95
N ASP A 148 -18.76 4.29 -3.36
CA ASP A 148 -17.45 4.06 -3.96
C ASP A 148 -17.14 2.55 -4.01
N VAL A 149 -16.27 2.19 -4.94
CA VAL A 149 -15.88 0.80 -5.21
C VAL A 149 -14.42 0.60 -4.91
N MET A 150 -14.14 -0.36 -4.03
CA MET A 150 -12.82 -0.90 -3.75
C MET A 150 -12.79 -2.39 -4.05
N LEU A 151 -11.61 -2.93 -4.33
CA LEU A 151 -11.40 -4.34 -4.56
C LEU A 151 -10.32 -4.88 -3.62
N TYR A 152 -10.44 -6.14 -3.24
CA TYR A 152 -9.40 -6.90 -2.56
C TYR A 152 -8.86 -7.97 -3.51
N PHE A 153 -7.56 -8.18 -3.47
CA PHE A 153 -6.85 -9.14 -4.28
C PHE A 153 -5.73 -9.82 -3.48
N SER A 154 -5.67 -11.14 -3.46
CA SER A 154 -4.56 -11.88 -2.88
C SER A 154 -3.49 -12.16 -3.93
N ILE A 155 -2.22 -11.88 -3.60
CA ILE A 155 -1.08 -12.32 -4.42
C ILE A 155 -0.77 -13.79 -4.21
N LEU A 156 -1.06 -14.35 -3.02
CA LEU A 156 -0.98 -15.80 -2.82
C LEU A 156 -2.05 -16.49 -3.68
N ASP A 157 -1.64 -17.54 -4.37
CA ASP A 157 -2.51 -18.34 -5.22
C ASP A 157 -2.08 -19.80 -5.10
N THR A 158 -2.78 -20.53 -4.23
CA THR A 158 -2.41 -21.93 -3.95
C THR A 158 -2.75 -22.85 -5.11
N HIS A 159 -3.77 -22.53 -5.93
CA HIS A 159 -4.11 -23.29 -7.13
C HIS A 159 -3.03 -23.15 -8.21
N ALA A 160 -2.54 -21.95 -8.45
CA ALA A 160 -1.44 -21.70 -9.39
C ALA A 160 -0.05 -22.06 -8.81
N HIS A 161 0.03 -22.63 -7.59
CA HIS A 161 1.29 -22.90 -6.89
C HIS A 161 2.17 -21.66 -6.65
N LEU A 162 1.58 -20.48 -6.68
CA LEU A 162 2.25 -19.21 -6.40
C LEU A 162 2.46 -19.09 -4.88
N ARG A 163 3.65 -19.44 -4.41
CA ARG A 163 4.05 -19.47 -3.01
C ARG A 163 5.56 -19.29 -2.87
N PRO A 164 6.08 -18.91 -1.68
CA PRO A 164 7.50 -18.64 -1.48
C PRO A 164 8.43 -19.72 -1.98
N GLY A 165 9.51 -19.34 -2.61
CA GLY A 165 10.52 -20.23 -3.17
C GLY A 165 10.08 -20.98 -4.46
N TRP A 166 8.86 -20.72 -4.95
CA TRP A 166 8.31 -21.32 -6.16
C TRP A 166 7.80 -20.26 -7.15
N ILE A 167 8.03 -18.97 -6.86
CA ILE A 167 7.57 -17.88 -7.70
C ILE A 167 8.44 -17.80 -8.94
N THR A 168 7.78 -17.78 -10.11
CA THR A 168 8.42 -17.66 -11.43
C THR A 168 8.02 -16.34 -12.09
N PRO A 169 8.72 -15.92 -13.17
CA PRO A 169 8.30 -14.75 -13.95
C PRO A 169 6.87 -14.86 -14.48
N GLU A 170 6.40 -16.07 -14.81
CA GLU A 170 5.04 -16.32 -15.29
C GLU A 170 4.01 -16.08 -14.17
N HIS A 171 4.33 -16.40 -12.91
CA HIS A 171 3.49 -16.08 -11.76
C HIS A 171 3.38 -14.57 -11.56
N ILE A 172 4.47 -13.82 -11.71
CA ILE A 172 4.46 -12.35 -11.62
C ILE A 172 3.59 -11.77 -12.74
N GLU A 173 3.72 -12.29 -13.97
CA GLU A 173 2.87 -11.85 -15.08
C GLU A 173 1.40 -12.27 -14.92
N LEU A 174 1.11 -13.41 -14.30
CA LEU A 174 -0.25 -13.81 -13.93
C LEU A 174 -0.88 -12.76 -13.00
N VAL A 175 -0.20 -12.37 -11.93
CA VAL A 175 -0.65 -11.33 -10.99
C VAL A 175 -0.87 -10.00 -11.73
N LYS A 176 0.10 -9.58 -12.56
CA LYS A 176 0.00 -8.33 -13.35
C LYS A 176 -1.19 -8.36 -14.32
N ASN A 177 -1.43 -9.48 -15.01
CA ASN A 177 -2.52 -9.61 -15.96
C ASN A 177 -3.88 -9.59 -15.27
N GLN A 178 -4.03 -10.29 -14.14
CA GLN A 178 -5.24 -10.24 -13.32
C GLN A 178 -5.54 -8.82 -12.83
N LEU A 179 -4.53 -8.10 -12.35
CA LEU A 179 -4.68 -6.70 -11.95
C LEU A 179 -5.03 -5.78 -13.13
N ARG A 180 -4.45 -6.00 -14.33
CA ARG A 180 -4.85 -5.25 -15.54
C ARG A 180 -6.34 -5.45 -15.83
N GLU A 181 -6.83 -6.69 -15.80
CA GLU A 181 -8.26 -6.95 -16.02
C GLU A 181 -9.14 -6.20 -15.01
N LEU A 182 -8.80 -6.30 -13.72
CA LEU A 182 -9.57 -5.66 -12.65
C LEU A 182 -9.57 -4.13 -12.74
N LEU A 183 -8.47 -3.53 -13.19
CA LEU A 183 -8.33 -2.08 -13.28
C LEU A 183 -8.81 -1.49 -14.62
N THR A 184 -9.02 -2.30 -15.66
CA THR A 184 -9.48 -1.81 -16.97
C THR A 184 -10.94 -2.10 -17.26
N ASN A 185 -11.50 -3.21 -16.73
CA ASN A 185 -12.82 -3.67 -17.13
C ASN A 185 -13.98 -3.10 -16.29
N TYR A 186 -13.70 -2.54 -15.11
CA TYR A 186 -14.72 -2.16 -14.13
C TYR A 186 -14.78 -0.65 -13.83
N GLY A 187 -14.12 0.18 -14.66
CA GLY A 187 -14.07 1.64 -14.47
C GLY A 187 -13.27 2.05 -13.24
N LYS A 188 -13.55 3.23 -12.67
CA LYS A 188 -12.77 3.79 -11.57
C LYS A 188 -12.84 2.91 -10.31
N ILE A 189 -11.68 2.54 -9.78
CA ILE A 189 -11.50 1.83 -8.50
C ILE A 189 -10.85 2.81 -7.52
N THR A 190 -11.51 3.05 -6.39
CA THR A 190 -11.05 4.02 -5.39
C THR A 190 -9.79 3.53 -4.68
N ALA A 191 -9.76 2.24 -4.34
CA ALA A 191 -8.59 1.62 -3.74
C ALA A 191 -8.56 0.11 -4.02
N LEU A 192 -7.35 -0.43 -4.01
CA LEU A 192 -7.07 -1.85 -4.10
C LEU A 192 -6.37 -2.31 -2.83
N ILE A 193 -7.00 -3.20 -2.07
CA ILE A 193 -6.38 -3.88 -0.94
C ILE A 193 -5.70 -5.13 -1.49
N ILE A 194 -4.38 -5.20 -1.35
CA ILE A 194 -3.59 -6.36 -1.74
C ILE A 194 -3.15 -7.10 -0.48
N ASP A 195 -3.27 -8.41 -0.50
CA ASP A 195 -2.97 -9.28 0.62
C ASP A 195 -1.97 -10.36 0.21
N GLY A 196 -1.12 -10.76 1.14
CA GLY A 196 -0.18 -11.87 0.97
C GLY A 196 1.28 -11.49 0.99
N TRP A 197 1.70 -10.23 0.84
CA TRP A 197 3.08 -9.88 1.08
C TRP A 197 3.41 -10.02 2.56
N ASP A 198 4.52 -10.71 2.83
CA ASP A 198 5.16 -10.82 4.13
C ASP A 198 4.24 -11.18 5.31
N ALA A 199 3.10 -11.76 4.99
CA ALA A 199 2.19 -12.32 5.97
C ALA A 199 2.78 -13.61 6.57
N PRO A 200 2.58 -13.88 7.87
CA PRO A 200 3.13 -15.08 8.52
C PRO A 200 2.72 -16.40 7.85
N TRP A 201 1.58 -16.41 7.19
CA TRP A 201 1.03 -17.57 6.50
C TRP A 201 1.42 -17.66 5.02
N SER A 202 1.74 -16.54 4.37
CA SER A 202 2.14 -16.48 2.95
C SER A 202 3.66 -16.48 2.79
N ARG A 203 4.37 -15.63 3.57
CA ARG A 203 5.82 -15.43 3.53
C ARG A 203 6.37 -15.00 2.15
N ILE A 204 5.53 -14.50 1.25
CA ILE A 204 5.98 -13.93 -0.02
C ILE A 204 6.61 -12.58 0.27
N SER A 205 7.90 -12.43 -0.03
CA SER A 205 8.60 -11.16 0.19
C SER A 205 8.21 -10.11 -0.86
N TYR A 206 8.48 -8.82 -0.54
CA TYR A 206 8.29 -7.72 -1.48
C TYR A 206 9.24 -7.77 -2.69
N ASP A 207 10.27 -8.63 -2.64
CA ASP A 207 11.23 -8.85 -3.73
C ASP A 207 10.84 -10.02 -4.62
N GLU A 208 10.27 -11.10 -4.06
CA GLU A 208 9.83 -12.28 -4.84
C GLU A 208 8.68 -11.94 -5.80
N ILE A 209 7.70 -11.16 -5.34
CA ILE A 209 6.76 -10.45 -6.20
C ILE A 209 7.03 -8.96 -6.02
N PRO A 210 7.76 -8.31 -6.94
CA PRO A 210 8.24 -6.95 -6.76
C PRO A 210 7.11 -5.95 -6.52
N PHE A 211 6.96 -5.48 -5.27
CA PHE A 211 5.88 -4.56 -4.89
C PHE A 211 5.93 -3.29 -5.73
N GLU A 212 7.12 -2.72 -5.94
CA GLU A 212 7.29 -1.49 -6.73
C GLU A 212 6.80 -1.63 -8.17
N GLU A 213 6.98 -2.82 -8.78
CA GLU A 213 6.50 -3.07 -10.15
C GLU A 213 4.96 -3.21 -10.20
N ILE A 214 4.38 -3.89 -9.20
CA ILE A 214 2.93 -4.01 -9.08
C ILE A 214 2.31 -2.64 -8.79
N TYR A 215 2.89 -1.88 -7.88
CA TYR A 215 2.48 -0.51 -7.58
C TYR A 215 2.54 0.39 -8.82
N ALA A 216 3.66 0.39 -9.53
CA ALA A 216 3.84 1.17 -10.75
C ALA A 216 2.82 0.78 -11.84
N LEU A 217 2.54 -0.52 -12.01
CA LEU A 217 1.51 -1.00 -12.92
C LEU A 217 0.12 -0.43 -12.56
N ILE A 218 -0.28 -0.52 -11.30
CA ILE A 218 -1.57 -0.01 -10.83
C ILE A 218 -1.68 1.49 -11.11
N LYS A 219 -0.66 2.26 -10.73
CA LYS A 219 -0.63 3.71 -10.94
C LYS A 219 -0.58 4.11 -12.42
N SER A 220 0.01 3.30 -13.28
CA SER A 220 0.01 3.54 -14.73
C SER A 220 -1.37 3.36 -15.37
N ILE A 221 -2.22 2.50 -14.81
CA ILE A 221 -3.57 2.23 -15.32
C ILE A 221 -4.58 3.18 -14.67
N GLN A 222 -4.53 3.31 -13.34
CA GLN A 222 -5.39 4.21 -12.57
C GLN A 222 -4.56 5.01 -11.56
N PRO A 223 -4.04 6.19 -11.91
CA PRO A 223 -3.19 7.02 -11.04
C PRO A 223 -3.83 7.35 -9.69
N GLU A 224 -5.17 7.50 -9.66
CA GLU A 224 -5.92 7.83 -8.45
C GLU A 224 -6.33 6.61 -7.61
N CYS A 225 -6.09 5.38 -8.06
CA CYS A 225 -6.34 4.19 -7.25
C CYS A 225 -5.33 4.11 -6.10
N LEU A 226 -5.80 4.12 -4.86
CA LEU A 226 -4.96 3.91 -3.68
C LEU A 226 -4.58 2.43 -3.58
N VAL A 227 -3.32 2.17 -3.30
CA VAL A 227 -2.79 0.81 -3.11
C VAL A 227 -2.54 0.58 -1.63
N MET A 228 -3.15 -0.46 -1.08
CA MET A 228 -3.03 -0.83 0.31
C MET A 228 -2.45 -2.24 0.43
N ASP A 229 -1.31 -2.36 1.09
CA ASP A 229 -0.84 -3.66 1.55
C ASP A 229 -1.48 -3.97 2.90
N LEU A 230 -2.21 -5.08 2.99
CA LEU A 230 -2.91 -5.46 4.22
C LEU A 230 -1.93 -5.83 5.34
N ASN A 231 -0.71 -6.26 5.01
CA ASN A 231 0.29 -6.76 5.95
C ASN A 231 1.37 -5.73 6.33
N ALA A 232 1.32 -4.50 5.79
CA ALA A 232 2.28 -3.45 6.11
C ALA A 232 2.22 -2.93 7.57
N ALA A 233 1.38 -3.51 8.42
CA ALA A 233 1.26 -3.13 9.84
C ALA A 233 2.53 -3.36 10.65
N LYS A 234 3.41 -4.26 10.22
CA LYS A 234 4.71 -4.53 10.87
C LYS A 234 5.66 -3.33 10.83
N TYR A 235 5.57 -2.49 9.79
CA TYR A 235 6.40 -1.30 9.67
C TYR A 235 5.99 -0.22 10.68
N PRO A 236 6.90 0.69 11.05
CA PRO A 236 6.61 1.76 12.00
C PRO A 236 5.35 2.55 11.64
N THR A 237 4.59 2.97 12.67
CA THR A 237 3.35 3.75 12.51
C THR A 237 3.60 5.24 12.24
N ASP A 238 4.85 5.63 12.08
CA ASP A 238 5.28 7.02 11.84
C ASP A 238 5.46 7.33 10.35
N ALA A 239 5.44 6.31 9.47
CA ALA A 239 5.53 6.47 8.02
C ALA A 239 4.77 5.35 7.28
N LEU A 240 4.54 5.57 5.98
CA LEU A 240 3.90 4.59 5.10
C LEU A 240 4.98 3.84 4.32
N PHE A 241 5.08 2.54 4.55
CA PHE A 241 5.96 1.64 3.80
C PHE A 241 5.10 0.65 3.01
N TYR A 242 5.36 0.50 1.73
CA TYR A 242 4.66 -0.42 0.83
C TYR A 242 3.13 -0.27 0.81
N THR A 243 2.62 0.93 1.09
CA THR A 243 1.18 1.18 1.13
C THR A 243 0.88 2.68 1.05
N ASP A 244 -0.20 3.06 0.39
CA ASP A 244 -0.71 4.45 0.40
C ASP A 244 -1.52 4.77 1.66
N ILE A 245 -2.07 3.75 2.31
CA ILE A 245 -2.92 3.82 3.52
C ILE A 245 -2.47 2.74 4.49
N LYS A 246 -2.22 3.07 5.74
CA LYS A 246 -1.81 2.11 6.77
C LYS A 246 -2.97 1.19 7.14
N SER A 247 -2.82 -0.11 6.91
CA SER A 247 -3.86 -1.10 7.19
C SER A 247 -3.65 -1.80 8.53
N TYR A 248 -4.76 -2.09 9.24
CA TYR A 248 -4.76 -2.81 10.51
C TYR A 248 -5.85 -3.90 10.50
N GLU A 249 -5.45 -5.16 10.55
CA GLU A 249 -6.36 -6.28 10.68
C GLU A 249 -6.60 -6.60 12.16
N GLN A 250 -7.71 -6.11 12.73
CA GLN A 250 -8.03 -6.34 14.15
C GLN A 250 -8.20 -7.82 14.48
N GLY A 251 -8.71 -8.60 13.53
CA GLY A 251 -8.88 -10.05 13.68
C GLY A 251 -7.56 -10.79 13.85
N ALA A 252 -6.48 -10.28 13.29
CA ALA A 252 -5.11 -10.77 13.42
C ALA A 252 -4.35 -10.13 14.61
N GLY A 253 -5.03 -9.35 15.46
CA GLY A 253 -4.43 -8.71 16.63
C GLY A 253 -3.76 -7.37 16.35
N GLN A 254 -3.78 -6.87 15.10
CA GLN A 254 -3.22 -5.57 14.76
C GLN A 254 -4.15 -4.46 15.27
N LYS A 255 -3.61 -3.53 16.03
CA LYS A 255 -4.39 -2.45 16.64
C LYS A 255 -3.81 -1.09 16.30
N ILE A 256 -4.68 -0.20 15.87
CA ILE A 256 -4.33 1.23 15.72
C ILE A 256 -4.34 1.91 17.09
N ASP A 257 -3.35 2.75 17.35
CA ASP A 257 -3.43 3.69 18.46
C ASP A 257 -4.34 4.87 18.07
N LYS A 258 -5.56 4.84 18.56
CA LYS A 258 -6.58 5.85 18.27
C LYS A 258 -6.28 7.24 18.86
N LYS A 259 -5.25 7.36 19.72
CA LYS A 259 -4.88 8.62 20.37
C LYS A 259 -3.74 9.33 19.65
N SER A 260 -2.78 8.56 19.14
CA SER A 260 -1.54 9.12 18.56
C SER A 260 -1.46 8.94 17.04
N ASN A 261 -2.35 8.16 16.41
CA ASN A 261 -2.28 7.98 14.97
C ASN A 261 -2.44 9.30 14.21
N ALA A 262 -1.49 9.60 13.35
CA ALA A 262 -1.47 10.78 12.48
C ALA A 262 -1.39 10.42 10.99
N LEU A 263 -1.37 9.12 10.65
CA LEU A 263 -1.33 8.65 9.27
C LEU A 263 -2.75 8.29 8.78
N PRO A 264 -3.01 8.44 7.47
CA PRO A 264 -4.22 7.90 6.88
C PRO A 264 -4.22 6.37 7.03
N ALA A 265 -5.31 5.85 7.61
CA ALA A 265 -5.38 4.44 7.99
C ALA A 265 -6.70 3.79 7.62
N LEU A 266 -6.66 2.45 7.58
CA LEU A 266 -7.81 1.56 7.47
C LEU A 266 -7.74 0.52 8.59
N SER A 267 -8.86 0.24 9.24
CA SER A 267 -8.96 -0.88 10.17
C SER A 267 -10.10 -1.79 9.79
N CYS A 268 -9.85 -3.08 9.65
CA CYS A 268 -10.84 -4.07 9.25
C CYS A 268 -11.21 -5.04 10.37
N TYR A 269 -12.48 -5.42 10.44
CA TYR A 269 -13.02 -6.33 11.46
C TYR A 269 -14.24 -7.08 10.94
N PRO A 270 -14.38 -8.40 11.17
CA PRO A 270 -15.59 -9.10 10.79
C PRO A 270 -16.73 -8.86 11.80
N ILE A 271 -17.97 -8.75 11.30
CA ILE A 271 -19.17 -8.62 12.15
C ILE A 271 -19.43 -9.88 12.97
N GLN A 272 -18.98 -11.03 12.50
CA GLN A 272 -19.00 -12.34 13.19
C GLN A 272 -17.57 -12.84 13.42
N LYS A 273 -17.40 -14.13 13.71
CA LYS A 273 -16.08 -14.67 14.10
C LYS A 273 -15.10 -14.80 12.91
N ASN A 274 -15.61 -15.15 11.72
CA ASN A 274 -14.80 -15.48 10.55
C ASN A 274 -14.97 -14.44 9.44
N TRP A 275 -14.03 -14.41 8.51
CA TRP A 275 -14.09 -13.56 7.34
C TRP A 275 -15.14 -14.06 6.33
N PHE A 276 -15.13 -15.34 6.00
CA PHE A 276 -16.13 -15.96 5.14
C PHE A 276 -17.32 -16.50 5.91
N TRP A 277 -18.47 -16.53 5.26
CA TRP A 277 -19.68 -17.08 5.83
C TRP A 277 -19.52 -18.56 6.21
N LYS A 278 -20.09 -18.94 7.34
CA LYS A 278 -20.15 -20.30 7.85
C LYS A 278 -21.61 -20.72 8.08
N THR A 279 -21.88 -22.01 7.99
CA THR A 279 -23.22 -22.58 8.20
C THR A 279 -23.87 -22.22 9.53
N THR A 280 -23.08 -21.79 10.50
CA THR A 280 -23.56 -21.33 11.82
C THR A 280 -23.95 -19.85 11.85
N PHE A 281 -23.61 -19.04 10.84
CA PHE A 281 -23.78 -17.59 10.87
C PHE A 281 -25.21 -17.11 11.04
N PRO A 282 -26.27 -17.75 10.47
CA PRO A 282 -27.63 -17.30 10.65
C PRO A 282 -28.08 -17.24 12.11
N THR A 283 -27.48 -18.06 13.00
CA THR A 283 -27.80 -18.15 14.43
C THR A 283 -26.64 -17.75 15.34
N ALA A 284 -25.41 -17.61 14.82
CA ALA A 284 -24.26 -17.20 15.59
C ALA A 284 -24.37 -15.72 16.03
N PRO A 285 -23.86 -15.38 17.23
CA PRO A 285 -23.92 -14.01 17.71
C PRO A 285 -23.11 -13.08 16.81
N LEU A 286 -23.66 -11.89 16.58
CA LEU A 286 -22.99 -10.76 15.96
C LEU A 286 -22.22 -9.97 17.04
N LYS A 287 -21.21 -9.24 16.62
CA LYS A 287 -20.57 -8.23 17.49
C LYS A 287 -21.61 -7.19 17.93
N ASN A 288 -21.46 -6.72 19.15
CA ASN A 288 -22.35 -5.72 19.72
C ASN A 288 -22.29 -4.43 18.89
N VAL A 289 -23.45 -3.92 18.49
CA VAL A 289 -23.59 -2.71 17.68
C VAL A 289 -23.00 -1.48 18.41
N ASP A 290 -23.22 -1.37 19.73
CA ASP A 290 -22.66 -0.29 20.52
C ASP A 290 -21.12 -0.28 20.47
N VAL A 291 -20.48 -1.44 20.61
CA VAL A 291 -19.03 -1.61 20.48
C VAL A 291 -18.55 -1.25 19.06
N LEU A 292 -19.27 -1.68 18.03
CA LEU A 292 -18.90 -1.35 16.65
C LEU A 292 -18.96 0.17 16.40
N VAL A 293 -19.97 0.85 16.93
CA VAL A 293 -20.12 2.31 16.74
C VAL A 293 -19.19 3.09 17.65
N ASN A 294 -19.27 2.87 18.98
CA ASN A 294 -18.64 3.75 19.97
C ASN A 294 -17.17 3.42 20.26
N GLU A 295 -16.73 2.20 19.95
CA GLU A 295 -15.32 1.83 20.13
C GLU A 295 -14.55 1.72 18.80
N ASN A 296 -15.25 1.68 17.64
CA ASN A 296 -14.61 1.57 16.34
C ASN A 296 -14.96 2.73 15.41
N ILE A 297 -16.18 2.84 14.88
CA ILE A 297 -16.53 3.81 13.82
C ILE A 297 -16.20 5.25 14.25
N VAL A 298 -16.72 5.69 15.39
CA VAL A 298 -16.56 7.06 15.87
C VAL A 298 -15.12 7.39 16.26
N PRO A 299 -14.43 6.60 17.14
CA PRO A 299 -13.07 6.96 17.54
C PRO A 299 -12.03 6.76 16.43
N MET A 300 -12.21 5.79 15.52
CA MET A 300 -11.32 5.62 14.39
C MET A 300 -11.42 6.79 13.42
N GLY A 301 -12.62 7.26 13.11
CA GLY A 301 -12.79 8.44 12.27
C GLY A 301 -12.13 9.71 12.83
N LYS A 302 -12.03 9.83 14.16
CA LYS A 302 -11.27 10.91 14.81
C LYS A 302 -9.76 10.72 14.75
N ALA A 303 -9.32 9.49 14.49
CA ALA A 303 -7.91 9.08 14.39
C ALA A 303 -7.46 8.90 12.92
N TYR A 304 -8.07 9.59 11.96
CA TYR A 304 -7.74 9.48 10.51
C TYR A 304 -7.80 8.05 9.97
N CYS A 305 -8.59 7.19 10.62
CA CYS A 305 -8.72 5.79 10.27
C CYS A 305 -10.12 5.51 9.74
N ASN A 306 -10.18 4.99 8.53
CA ASN A 306 -11.39 4.42 7.97
C ASN A 306 -11.69 3.08 8.64
N PHE A 307 -12.95 2.81 8.94
CA PHE A 307 -13.36 1.52 9.46
C PHE A 307 -14.10 0.72 8.39
N ILE A 308 -13.65 -0.48 8.10
CA ILE A 308 -14.30 -1.38 7.16
C ILE A 308 -14.80 -2.63 7.88
N LEU A 309 -16.12 -2.85 7.87
CA LEU A 309 -16.78 -3.95 8.54
C LEU A 309 -17.07 -5.07 7.56
N ASN A 310 -16.51 -6.25 7.80
CA ASN A 310 -16.78 -7.41 6.96
C ASN A 310 -18.15 -8.02 7.27
N VAL A 311 -18.96 -8.14 6.23
CA VAL A 311 -20.27 -8.79 6.26
C VAL A 311 -20.30 -9.80 5.11
N ALA A 312 -20.18 -11.07 5.43
CA ALA A 312 -20.06 -12.13 4.44
C ALA A 312 -21.43 -12.61 3.94
N PRO A 313 -21.67 -12.61 2.62
CA PRO A 313 -22.84 -13.26 2.03
C PRO A 313 -22.83 -14.78 2.23
N ASN A 314 -24.02 -15.36 2.37
CA ASN A 314 -24.22 -16.80 2.48
C ASN A 314 -24.10 -17.53 1.14
N ARG A 315 -24.32 -18.85 1.14
CA ARG A 315 -24.23 -19.70 -0.08
C ARG A 315 -25.29 -19.38 -1.13
N ASP A 316 -26.38 -18.74 -0.78
CA ASP A 316 -27.36 -18.22 -1.76
C ASP A 316 -26.85 -16.95 -2.47
N GLY A 317 -25.79 -16.31 -1.96
CA GLY A 317 -25.29 -15.02 -2.44
C GLY A 317 -26.02 -13.84 -1.82
N LEU A 318 -26.64 -14.01 -0.64
CA LEU A 318 -27.39 -13.00 0.09
C LEU A 318 -26.79 -12.79 1.48
N MET A 319 -26.92 -11.60 2.04
CA MET A 319 -26.64 -11.38 3.46
C MET A 319 -27.80 -11.91 4.30
N ASP A 320 -27.46 -12.56 5.42
CA ASP A 320 -28.42 -13.13 6.35
C ASP A 320 -29.27 -12.04 7.05
N GLU A 321 -30.49 -12.38 7.42
CA GLU A 321 -31.45 -11.47 8.06
C GLU A 321 -30.92 -10.83 9.36
N ASN A 322 -30.17 -11.59 10.16
CA ASN A 322 -29.55 -11.06 11.39
C ASN A 322 -28.52 -9.97 11.07
N ALA A 323 -27.69 -10.15 10.04
CA ALA A 323 -26.71 -9.17 9.58
C ALA A 323 -27.41 -7.92 9.01
N LEU A 324 -28.47 -8.09 8.20
CA LEU A 324 -29.27 -6.97 7.66
C LEU A 324 -29.89 -6.11 8.77
N LYS A 325 -30.39 -6.75 9.83
CA LYS A 325 -30.93 -6.04 11.01
C LYS A 325 -29.86 -5.28 11.77
N ALA A 326 -28.69 -5.91 11.98
CA ALA A 326 -27.58 -5.27 12.65
C ALA A 326 -27.04 -4.06 11.88
N LEU A 327 -26.91 -4.14 10.54
CA LEU A 327 -26.48 -3.03 9.69
C LEU A 327 -27.42 -1.82 9.80
N LYS A 328 -28.74 -2.03 9.77
CA LYS A 328 -29.73 -0.95 10.00
C LYS A 328 -29.57 -0.33 11.40
N GLN A 329 -29.29 -1.16 12.40
CA GLN A 329 -29.08 -0.68 13.76
C GLN A 329 -27.78 0.13 13.88
N ILE A 330 -26.69 -0.32 13.24
CA ILE A 330 -25.41 0.41 13.19
C ILE A 330 -25.64 1.81 12.62
N GLY A 331 -26.34 1.95 11.49
CA GLY A 331 -26.62 3.26 10.89
C GLY A 331 -27.37 4.20 11.83
N LYS A 332 -28.35 3.69 12.58
CA LYS A 332 -29.11 4.48 13.57
C LYS A 332 -28.24 4.91 14.75
N GLU A 333 -27.44 3.99 15.30
CA GLU A 333 -26.59 4.28 16.46
C GLU A 333 -25.42 5.19 16.08
N TRP A 334 -24.88 5.08 14.86
CA TRP A 334 -23.86 6.01 14.39
C TRP A 334 -24.41 7.42 14.21
N GLU A 335 -25.57 7.59 13.57
CA GLU A 335 -26.23 8.90 13.45
C GLU A 335 -26.55 9.51 14.81
N LYS A 336 -26.91 8.69 15.81
CA LYS A 336 -27.14 9.14 17.18
C LYS A 336 -25.85 9.57 17.89
N ALA A 337 -24.77 8.80 17.72
CA ALA A 337 -23.47 9.07 18.37
C ALA A 337 -22.73 10.26 17.74
N GLU A 338 -22.88 10.45 16.42
CA GLU A 338 -22.21 11.50 15.65
C GLU A 338 -23.18 12.05 14.58
N PRO A 339 -24.08 12.95 14.96
CA PRO A 339 -25.11 13.48 14.06
C PRO A 339 -24.53 14.09 12.78
N GLY A 340 -25.07 13.70 11.63
CA GLY A 340 -24.64 14.17 10.31
C GLY A 340 -23.33 13.55 9.78
N ALA A 341 -22.68 12.66 10.52
CA ALA A 341 -21.40 12.07 10.10
C ALA A 341 -21.52 11.24 8.81
N ALA A 342 -22.58 10.44 8.67
CA ALA A 342 -22.83 9.66 7.45
C ALA A 342 -23.09 10.55 6.23
N ALA A 343 -23.84 11.64 6.41
CA ALA A 343 -24.08 12.61 5.33
C ALA A 343 -22.80 13.34 4.92
N LYS A 344 -21.98 13.75 5.88
CA LYS A 344 -20.66 14.34 5.60
C LYS A 344 -19.73 13.36 4.87
N ALA A 345 -19.68 12.12 5.32
CA ALA A 345 -18.88 11.07 4.68
C ALA A 345 -19.33 10.82 3.22
N ALA A 346 -20.63 10.87 2.95
CA ALA A 346 -21.17 10.71 1.60
C ALA A 346 -20.71 11.83 0.63
N LEU A 347 -20.36 13.02 1.11
CA LEU A 347 -19.80 14.09 0.27
C LEU A 347 -18.41 13.74 -0.27
N ALA A 348 -17.64 12.92 0.44
CA ALA A 348 -16.32 12.50 0.00
C ALA A 348 -16.33 11.66 -1.30
N ILE A 349 -17.49 11.17 -1.73
CA ILE A 349 -17.66 10.45 -3.00
C ILE A 349 -17.73 11.41 -4.20
N ALA A 350 -18.10 12.67 -3.95
CA ALA A 350 -18.29 13.64 -5.02
C ALA A 350 -16.99 13.87 -5.83
N PRO A 351 -17.08 14.00 -7.16
CA PRO A 351 -15.89 14.20 -8.02
C PRO A 351 -15.09 15.46 -7.70
N ASP A 352 -15.77 16.49 -7.21
CA ASP A 352 -15.21 17.81 -6.87
C ASP A 352 -14.96 17.99 -5.37
N TYR A 353 -14.99 16.89 -4.60
CA TYR A 353 -14.76 16.93 -3.16
C TYR A 353 -13.41 17.57 -2.82
N ARG A 354 -13.44 18.48 -1.86
CA ARG A 354 -12.26 19.14 -1.28
C ARG A 354 -12.25 18.89 0.22
N ALA A 355 -11.20 18.25 0.71
CA ALA A 355 -10.99 18.12 2.15
C ALA A 355 -10.46 19.45 2.71
N ASP A 356 -11.15 20.03 3.70
CA ASP A 356 -10.72 21.26 4.36
C ASP A 356 -9.68 21.02 5.46
N ASP A 357 -9.39 19.75 5.76
CA ASP A 357 -8.52 19.35 6.86
C ASP A 357 -7.10 19.12 6.36
N ASP A 358 -6.16 19.94 6.80
CA ASP A 358 -4.74 19.87 6.45
C ASP A 358 -3.88 19.08 7.47
N ARG A 359 -4.52 18.36 8.41
CA ARG A 359 -3.84 17.56 9.45
C ARG A 359 -2.87 16.53 8.87
N PHE A 360 -3.05 16.13 7.61
CA PHE A 360 -2.12 15.29 6.87
C PHE A 360 -1.04 16.06 6.11
N SER A 361 -1.05 17.39 6.13
CA SER A 361 -0.05 18.21 5.40
C SER A 361 1.40 17.95 5.83
N GLY A 362 1.62 17.00 6.54
CA GLY A 362 2.90 16.52 6.97
C GLY A 362 3.11 15.03 6.73
N CYS A 363 2.10 14.27 6.29
CA CYS A 363 2.31 12.88 5.94
C CYS A 363 3.32 12.76 4.82
N ALA A 364 4.35 11.96 5.04
CA ALA A 364 5.32 11.68 4.01
C ALA A 364 4.63 10.89 2.89
N ALA A 365 5.02 11.13 1.65
CA ALA A 365 4.69 10.23 0.57
C ALA A 365 5.17 8.81 0.93
N PRO A 366 4.44 7.74 0.54
CA PRO A 366 4.81 6.38 0.87
C PRO A 366 6.22 6.02 0.39
N VAL A 367 6.90 5.15 1.11
CA VAL A 367 8.17 4.51 0.67
C VAL A 367 7.80 3.28 -0.15
N ILE A 368 8.02 3.35 -1.46
CA ILE A 368 7.62 2.33 -2.43
C ILE A 368 8.85 1.80 -3.19
N ALA A 369 9.80 1.28 -2.46
CA ALA A 369 10.98 0.65 -3.05
C ALA A 369 11.59 -0.34 -2.06
N SER A 370 12.30 -1.34 -2.56
CA SER A 370 13.01 -2.29 -1.74
C SER A 370 14.21 -1.63 -1.05
N ASN A 371 14.43 -2.00 0.22
CA ASN A 371 15.59 -1.55 0.98
C ASN A 371 16.86 -2.27 0.51
N ILE A 372 17.71 -1.60 -0.25
CA ILE A 372 18.98 -2.18 -0.75
C ILE A 372 20.05 -2.35 0.36
N ALA A 373 19.83 -1.74 1.52
CA ALA A 373 20.67 -1.90 2.71
C ALA A 373 20.33 -3.15 3.54
N LYS A 374 19.19 -3.79 3.29
CA LYS A 374 18.67 -4.92 4.06
C LYS A 374 19.68 -6.09 4.12
N HIS A 375 19.99 -6.54 5.34
CA HIS A 375 20.92 -7.64 5.64
C HIS A 375 22.32 -7.45 5.05
N ARG A 376 22.74 -6.21 4.85
CA ARG A 376 24.09 -5.86 4.42
C ARG A 376 25.04 -5.82 5.60
N ARG A 377 26.32 -5.94 5.32
CA ARG A 377 27.37 -5.75 6.32
C ARG A 377 27.34 -4.30 6.81
N ALA A 378 27.40 -4.13 8.12
CA ALA A 378 27.49 -2.82 8.75
C ALA A 378 28.73 -2.71 9.63
N ASP A 379 29.17 -1.47 9.89
CA ASP A 379 30.19 -1.12 10.85
C ASP A 379 29.83 0.20 11.54
N SER A 380 30.37 0.48 12.70
CA SER A 380 30.00 1.69 13.43
C SER A 380 31.14 2.17 14.35
N SER A 381 31.00 3.39 14.85
CA SER A 381 31.70 3.78 16.08
C SER A 381 31.31 2.83 17.20
N TRP A 382 32.07 2.85 18.31
CA TRP A 382 31.86 1.93 19.41
C TRP A 382 30.37 1.78 19.79
N SER A 383 29.83 0.57 19.56
CA SER A 383 28.46 0.20 19.94
C SER A 383 28.35 -0.03 21.44
N TYR A 384 27.14 0.14 21.96
CA TYR A 384 26.84 -0.16 23.33
C TYR A 384 26.47 -1.65 23.48
N ASP A 385 27.24 -2.39 24.31
CA ASP A 385 27.02 -3.80 24.64
C ASP A 385 26.78 -4.69 23.39
N MET A 386 25.63 -5.38 23.34
CA MET A 386 25.25 -6.28 22.25
C MET A 386 24.41 -5.60 21.15
N GLU A 387 24.23 -4.29 21.23
CA GLU A 387 23.42 -3.52 20.30
C GLU A 387 24.26 -3.05 19.11
N ILE A 388 24.60 -4.02 18.25
CA ILE A 388 25.59 -3.92 17.17
C ILE A 388 25.04 -3.24 15.91
N SER A 389 25.95 -2.86 15.02
CA SER A 389 25.67 -2.12 13.78
C SER A 389 24.67 -2.82 12.85
N GLU A 390 24.71 -4.16 12.80
CA GLU A 390 23.85 -4.96 11.93
C GLU A 390 22.37 -4.85 12.27
N PHE A 391 22.02 -4.51 13.51
CA PHE A 391 20.64 -4.25 13.92
C PHE A 391 20.01 -3.00 13.28
N ALA A 392 20.80 -2.17 12.64
CA ALA A 392 20.27 -1.03 11.90
C ALA A 392 20.03 -1.31 10.40
N CYS A 393 20.14 -2.58 9.96
CA CYS A 393 19.84 -2.99 8.59
C CYS A 393 19.32 -4.44 8.51
N ASP A 394 18.69 -4.94 9.58
CA ASP A 394 18.15 -6.31 9.66
C ASP A 394 16.67 -6.42 9.25
N ASP A 395 16.02 -5.31 8.88
CA ASP A 395 14.59 -5.19 8.55
C ASP A 395 13.67 -5.51 9.74
N GLU A 396 14.21 -5.43 10.98
CA GLU A 396 13.48 -5.60 12.23
C GLU A 396 13.48 -4.28 13.01
N PHE A 397 12.31 -3.71 13.26
CA PHE A 397 12.19 -2.38 13.86
C PHE A 397 12.15 -2.39 15.41
N GLU A 398 12.28 -3.57 16.02
CA GLU A 398 12.36 -3.76 17.47
C GLU A 398 13.80 -3.93 17.98
N SER A 399 14.76 -4.21 17.08
CA SER A 399 16.21 -4.16 17.31
C SER A 399 16.76 -2.76 17.00
N ALA A 400 17.94 -2.42 17.48
CA ALA A 400 18.60 -1.16 17.17
C ALA A 400 20.11 -1.23 17.36
N TRP A 401 20.85 -0.52 16.53
CA TRP A 401 22.21 -0.09 16.88
C TRP A 401 22.15 1.05 17.89
N VAL A 402 22.91 0.93 18.97
CA VAL A 402 23.04 2.00 19.98
C VAL A 402 24.51 2.41 20.11
N ALA A 403 24.77 3.70 19.93
CA ALA A 403 26.11 4.23 20.09
C ALA A 403 26.54 4.29 21.56
N ASN A 404 27.79 3.93 21.87
CA ASN A 404 28.33 4.09 23.20
C ASN A 404 28.67 5.55 23.49
N ALA A 405 28.10 6.13 24.53
CA ALA A 405 28.28 7.54 24.89
C ALA A 405 29.75 7.90 25.30
N LEU A 406 30.54 6.89 25.64
CA LEU A 406 31.93 7.04 26.02
C LEU A 406 32.87 7.02 24.81
N ALA A 407 32.36 6.73 23.59
CA ALA A 407 33.17 6.77 22.38
C ALA A 407 33.72 8.17 22.14
N ALA A 408 34.98 8.21 21.68
CA ALA A 408 35.57 9.45 21.24
C ALA A 408 35.05 9.84 19.85
N GLY A 409 34.72 11.11 19.66
CA GLY A 409 34.21 11.65 18.40
C GLY A 409 32.70 11.52 18.23
N ASP A 410 32.20 11.84 17.03
CA ASP A 410 30.81 11.77 16.70
C ASP A 410 30.39 10.32 16.41
N PRO A 411 29.25 9.85 16.95
CA PRO A 411 28.70 8.54 16.62
C PRO A 411 28.47 8.39 15.12
N HIS A 412 28.85 7.25 14.54
CA HIS A 412 28.62 6.97 13.13
C HIS A 412 28.26 5.50 12.91
N LEU A 413 27.50 5.27 11.86
CA LEU A 413 27.06 3.97 11.37
C LEU A 413 27.30 3.92 9.87
N GLU A 414 27.91 2.83 9.39
CA GLU A 414 28.25 2.57 7.99
C GLU A 414 27.55 1.29 7.51
N ILE A 415 26.91 1.34 6.36
CA ILE A 415 26.29 0.18 5.70
C ILE A 415 26.91 0.00 4.33
N PHE A 416 27.41 -1.20 4.05
CA PHE A 416 28.12 -1.54 2.82
C PHE A 416 27.17 -2.24 1.84
N LEU A 417 26.98 -1.67 0.64
CA LEU A 417 26.02 -2.16 -0.36
C LEU A 417 26.60 -3.27 -1.27
N ASP A 418 27.78 -3.83 -0.95
CA ASP A 418 28.54 -4.85 -1.67
C ASP A 418 29.09 -4.41 -3.03
N LYS A 419 28.41 -3.57 -3.76
CA LYS A 419 28.81 -2.96 -5.03
C LYS A 419 28.25 -1.54 -5.14
N GLU A 420 28.69 -0.81 -6.12
CA GLU A 420 28.14 0.51 -6.41
C GLU A 420 26.68 0.39 -6.90
N GLU A 421 25.76 0.94 -6.13
CA GLU A 421 24.31 0.92 -6.38
C GLU A 421 23.77 2.34 -6.54
N PRO A 422 22.79 2.58 -7.43
CA PRO A 422 22.06 3.84 -7.49
C PRO A 422 21.02 3.93 -6.37
N PHE A 423 20.92 5.09 -5.74
CA PHE A 423 19.87 5.38 -4.74
C PHE A 423 19.52 6.87 -4.72
N ASN A 424 18.31 7.20 -4.24
CA ASN A 424 17.82 8.58 -4.16
C ASN A 424 16.99 8.86 -2.90
N GLN A 425 16.97 7.88 -1.98
CA GLN A 425 16.24 8.02 -0.72
C GLN A 425 16.96 7.26 0.39
N ILE A 426 16.99 7.88 1.57
CA ILE A 426 17.42 7.25 2.82
C ILE A 426 16.31 7.42 3.84
N VAL A 427 16.01 6.36 4.57
CA VAL A 427 15.01 6.37 5.65
C VAL A 427 15.70 5.95 6.93
N MET A 428 15.74 6.84 7.92
CA MET A 428 16.23 6.55 9.25
C MET A 428 15.06 6.36 10.20
N THR A 429 14.99 5.20 10.83
CA THR A 429 14.04 4.91 11.92
C THR A 429 14.81 4.89 13.25
N GLU A 430 14.52 5.84 14.12
CA GLU A 430 15.11 5.91 15.45
C GLU A 430 14.41 4.93 16.42
N GLU A 431 15.17 4.36 17.37
CA GLU A 431 14.56 3.63 18.49
C GLU A 431 13.76 4.60 19.38
N LYS A 432 12.78 4.06 20.10
CA LYS A 432 11.99 4.85 21.05
C LYS A 432 12.86 5.43 22.15
N GLY A 433 12.90 6.75 22.25
CA GLY A 433 13.74 7.47 23.21
C GLY A 433 15.08 7.93 22.66
N SER A 434 15.39 7.63 21.40
CA SER A 434 16.49 8.28 20.66
C SER A 434 16.18 9.76 20.45
N GLU A 435 17.23 10.58 20.44
CA GLU A 435 17.14 12.04 20.24
C GLU A 435 18.25 12.52 19.28
N ILE A 436 18.09 12.18 18.01
CA ILE A 436 18.99 12.66 16.95
C ILE A 436 18.43 13.97 16.40
N SER A 437 19.19 15.06 16.53
CA SER A 437 18.79 16.40 16.08
C SER A 437 19.65 16.95 14.95
N GLY A 438 20.83 16.39 14.72
CA GLY A 438 21.72 16.79 13.63
C GLY A 438 22.58 15.63 13.17
N TYR A 439 22.79 15.54 11.85
CA TYR A 439 23.61 14.47 11.28
C TYR A 439 24.09 14.85 9.87
N ARG A 440 25.14 14.15 9.43
CA ARG A 440 25.67 14.17 8.07
C ARG A 440 25.49 12.81 7.44
N ILE A 441 25.12 12.76 6.18
CA ILE A 441 25.08 11.56 5.35
C ILE A 441 26.21 11.64 4.34
N ASP A 442 27.01 10.59 4.31
CA ASP A 442 28.09 10.41 3.33
C ASP A 442 27.80 9.16 2.48
N CYS A 443 28.27 9.13 1.23
CA CYS A 443 28.36 7.91 0.43
C CYS A 443 29.82 7.62 0.06
N ARG A 444 30.15 6.33 -0.11
CA ARG A 444 31.48 5.91 -0.53
C ARG A 444 31.49 5.63 -2.03
N ARG A 445 32.49 6.21 -2.71
CA ARG A 445 32.77 6.00 -4.14
C ARG A 445 34.25 5.82 -4.34
N ASN A 446 34.66 4.82 -5.12
CA ASN A 446 36.08 4.52 -5.36
C ASN A 446 36.89 4.40 -4.07
N GLY A 447 36.30 3.91 -2.99
CA GLY A 447 36.95 3.78 -1.69
C GLY A 447 37.01 5.04 -0.84
N GLU A 448 36.54 6.20 -1.32
CA GLU A 448 36.55 7.48 -0.62
C GLU A 448 35.13 7.92 -0.20
N TRP A 449 35.04 8.51 1.01
CA TRP A 449 33.81 9.06 1.53
C TRP A 449 33.54 10.47 1.00
N HIS A 450 32.37 10.69 0.47
CA HIS A 450 31.87 11.97 -0.06
C HIS A 450 30.61 12.38 0.70
N GLU A 451 30.63 13.59 1.25
CA GLU A 451 29.43 14.16 1.88
C GLU A 451 28.31 14.33 0.84
N LEU A 452 27.14 13.79 1.13
CA LEU A 452 25.93 14.02 0.34
C LEU A 452 25.13 15.20 0.88
N MET A 453 24.88 15.20 2.17
CA MET A 453 24.08 16.23 2.83
C MET A 453 24.39 16.32 4.32
N THR A 454 24.07 17.47 4.91
CA THR A 454 24.04 17.70 6.35
C THR A 454 22.67 18.22 6.76
N VAL A 455 22.10 17.66 7.82
CA VAL A 455 20.89 18.12 8.47
C VAL A 455 21.28 18.66 9.84
N ASN A 456 21.02 19.95 10.10
CA ASN A 456 21.33 20.57 11.37
C ASN A 456 20.20 20.40 12.41
N ALA A 457 20.49 20.75 13.66
CA ALA A 457 19.54 20.64 14.77
C ALA A 457 18.23 21.47 14.58
N ALA A 458 18.20 22.41 13.67
CA ALA A 458 16.98 23.16 13.33
C ALA A 458 16.15 22.47 12.23
N GLY A 459 16.57 21.27 11.75
CA GLY A 459 15.91 20.53 10.69
C GLY A 459 16.15 21.08 9.28
N SER A 460 17.03 22.08 9.14
CA SER A 460 17.44 22.60 7.82
C SER A 460 18.43 21.65 7.19
N SER A 461 18.18 21.22 5.96
CA SER A 461 19.10 20.41 5.18
C SER A 461 19.98 21.30 4.29
N LEU A 462 21.28 21.00 4.26
CA LEU A 462 22.22 21.54 3.29
C LEU A 462 22.67 20.38 2.40
N SER A 463 22.46 20.50 1.10
CA SER A 463 22.97 19.54 0.12
C SER A 463 24.31 20.00 -0.40
N VAL A 464 25.26 19.08 -0.42
CA VAL A 464 26.59 19.32 -1.00
C VAL A 464 26.70 18.65 -2.38
N ASN A 465 26.26 17.39 -2.48
CA ASN A 465 26.43 16.57 -3.69
C ASN A 465 25.17 15.78 -4.08
N ALA A 466 24.02 16.06 -3.47
CA ALA A 466 22.79 15.29 -3.66
C ALA A 466 21.68 16.07 -4.40
N GLY A 467 21.95 17.27 -4.90
CA GLY A 467 20.91 18.15 -5.46
C GLY A 467 19.95 18.68 -4.39
N ASP A 468 18.70 18.95 -4.78
CA ASP A 468 17.69 19.39 -3.83
C ASP A 468 17.32 18.24 -2.88
N VAL A 469 17.48 18.49 -1.58
CA VAL A 469 17.15 17.53 -0.52
C VAL A 469 15.83 17.92 0.13
N VAL A 470 14.89 16.98 0.16
CA VAL A 470 13.68 17.09 0.96
C VAL A 470 13.80 16.16 2.16
N ALA A 471 13.98 16.76 3.34
CA ALA A 471 14.04 16.05 4.62
C ALA A 471 12.67 16.16 5.32
N LYS A 472 12.10 15.03 5.73
CA LYS A 472 10.83 14.98 6.43
C LYS A 472 10.91 14.03 7.61
N LYS A 473 10.66 14.56 8.81
CA LYS A 473 10.57 13.76 10.04
C LYS A 473 9.11 13.62 10.47
N SER A 474 8.71 12.39 10.75
CA SER A 474 7.42 12.05 11.33
C SER A 474 7.66 11.07 12.48
N GLY A 475 7.41 11.48 13.71
CA GLY A 475 7.70 10.68 14.89
C GLY A 475 9.16 10.19 14.91
N ARG A 476 9.37 8.88 14.87
CA ARG A 476 10.69 8.22 14.87
C ARG A 476 11.32 8.11 13.48
N VAL A 477 10.56 8.36 12.42
CA VAL A 477 11.02 8.12 11.05
C VAL A 477 11.41 9.42 10.37
N THR A 478 12.61 9.48 9.83
CA THR A 478 13.11 10.58 8.99
C THR A 478 13.32 10.05 7.57
N ILE A 479 12.65 10.66 6.60
CA ILE A 479 12.77 10.34 5.19
C ILE A 479 13.54 11.46 4.50
N LEU A 480 14.64 11.10 3.84
CA LEU A 480 15.48 11.98 3.04
C LEU A 480 15.32 11.61 1.57
N ARG A 481 14.77 12.50 0.75
CA ARG A 481 14.67 12.35 -0.70
C ARG A 481 15.57 13.34 -1.39
N PHE A 482 16.31 12.90 -2.39
CA PHE A 482 17.32 13.69 -3.09
C PHE A 482 17.49 13.24 -4.55
N GLY A 483 18.39 13.89 -5.30
CA GLY A 483 18.75 13.48 -6.65
C GLY A 483 19.43 12.11 -6.67
N GLU A 484 19.23 11.31 -7.74
CA GLU A 484 19.86 9.99 -7.86
C GLU A 484 21.38 10.12 -7.73
N THR A 485 21.96 9.31 -6.87
CA THR A 485 23.40 9.21 -6.61
C THR A 485 23.83 7.74 -6.63
N TYR A 486 25.12 7.48 -6.58
CA TYR A 486 25.71 6.14 -6.59
C TYR A 486 26.71 5.98 -5.46
N GLY A 487 26.84 4.79 -4.92
CA GLY A 487 27.85 4.47 -3.92
C GLY A 487 27.82 2.98 -3.55
N ASP A 488 28.93 2.49 -3.01
CA ASP A 488 29.06 1.12 -2.51
C ASP A 488 28.93 1.04 -0.98
N ALA A 489 28.75 2.19 -0.30
CA ALA A 489 28.40 2.28 1.10
C ALA A 489 27.73 3.63 1.42
N VAL A 490 26.93 3.64 2.47
CA VAL A 490 26.31 4.85 3.05
C VAL A 490 26.74 4.95 4.51
N ARG A 491 27.04 6.18 4.97
CA ARG A 491 27.37 6.46 6.36
C ARG A 491 26.52 7.60 6.89
N ILE A 492 25.99 7.42 8.10
CA ILE A 492 25.46 8.51 8.90
C ILE A 492 26.46 8.87 10.00
N VAL A 493 26.73 10.16 10.15
CA VAL A 493 27.53 10.71 11.26
C VAL A 493 26.61 11.62 12.07
N VAL A 494 26.35 11.27 13.32
CA VAL A 494 25.44 12.02 14.19
C VAL A 494 26.18 13.17 14.87
N THR A 495 25.84 14.40 14.50
CA THR A 495 26.52 15.62 14.98
C THR A 495 25.72 16.35 16.06
N GLY A 496 24.42 16.09 16.16
CA GLY A 496 23.53 16.67 17.17
C GLY A 496 22.73 15.59 17.91
N PHE A 497 23.00 15.45 19.21
CA PHE A 497 22.29 14.51 20.09
C PHE A 497 22.45 14.96 21.55
N ARG A 498 21.55 14.47 22.42
CA ARG A 498 21.66 14.75 23.85
C ARG A 498 22.53 13.69 24.53
N LYS A 499 23.55 14.11 25.26
CA LYS A 499 24.28 13.25 26.20
C LYS A 499 23.54 13.27 27.54
N THR A 500 22.96 12.15 27.94
CA THR A 500 22.32 11.99 29.26
C THR A 500 23.24 11.22 30.17
N ALA A 501 23.38 11.66 31.43
CA ALA A 501 23.96 10.81 32.45
C ALA A 501 23.04 9.60 32.66
N ALA A 502 23.59 8.38 32.66
CA ALA A 502 22.79 7.20 33.00
C ALA A 502 22.19 7.37 34.40
N PRO A 503 20.92 7.05 34.61
CA PRO A 503 20.38 6.90 35.97
C PRO A 503 21.23 5.83 36.71
N ASP A 504 21.56 6.10 37.96
CA ASP A 504 22.34 5.17 38.80
C ASP A 504 21.80 3.74 38.68
N GLY A 505 22.64 2.80 38.28
CA GLY A 505 22.36 1.37 38.25
C GLY A 505 21.75 0.81 36.96
N VAL A 506 21.59 1.57 35.87
CA VAL A 506 21.19 1.07 34.56
C VAL A 506 22.39 1.13 33.60
N TYR A 507 22.71 0.01 32.97
CA TYR A 507 23.87 -0.16 32.07
C TYR A 507 23.80 0.61 30.73
N ARG A 508 22.76 1.35 30.45
CA ARG A 508 22.72 2.24 29.28
C ARG A 508 23.46 3.53 29.61
N SER A 509 24.68 3.59 29.20
CA SER A 509 25.50 4.80 29.35
C SER A 509 24.97 5.89 28.43
N GLY A 510 24.09 6.72 28.92
CA GLY A 510 23.79 8.08 28.50
C GLY A 510 23.81 8.51 27.04
N SER A 511 23.83 7.60 26.06
CA SER A 511 23.70 7.96 24.66
C SER A 511 22.23 7.92 24.24
N THR A 512 21.78 9.01 23.62
CA THR A 512 20.46 9.07 23.01
C THR A 512 20.52 8.78 21.49
N VAL A 513 21.62 8.19 21.01
CA VAL A 513 21.77 7.80 19.61
C VAL A 513 21.49 6.31 19.48
N ALA A 514 20.30 6.01 18.97
CA ALA A 514 19.85 4.65 18.69
C ALA A 514 19.04 4.62 17.39
N ILE A 515 19.46 3.79 16.44
CA ILE A 515 18.86 3.65 15.11
C ILE A 515 18.38 2.22 14.95
N SER A 516 17.05 2.04 14.84
CA SER A 516 16.43 0.74 14.56
C SER A 516 16.61 0.32 13.11
N GLU A 517 16.58 1.25 12.16
CA GLU A 517 16.78 0.94 10.75
C GLU A 517 17.35 2.16 10.01
N LEU A 518 18.38 1.97 9.20
CA LEU A 518 18.89 2.91 8.23
C LEU A 518 18.72 2.32 6.83
N GLY A 519 17.55 2.47 6.25
CA GLY A 519 17.22 1.94 4.94
C GLY A 519 17.74 2.85 3.81
N VAL A 520 18.18 2.24 2.72
CA VAL A 520 18.61 2.89 1.49
C VAL A 520 17.74 2.43 0.33
N TYR A 521 17.19 3.36 -0.45
CA TYR A 521 16.19 3.05 -1.45
C TYR A 521 16.46 3.74 -2.77
N ARG A 522 16.02 3.11 -3.85
CA ARG A 522 15.91 3.71 -5.18
C ARG A 522 14.46 3.80 -5.60
N GLU A 523 13.80 4.91 -5.31
CA GLU A 523 12.45 5.16 -5.84
C GLU A 523 12.51 5.50 -7.33
N ARG A 524 11.74 4.79 -8.14
CA ARG A 524 11.49 5.15 -9.54
C ARG A 524 10.44 6.26 -9.56
N ARG A 525 10.85 7.47 -9.89
CA ARG A 525 9.95 8.64 -10.01
C ARG A 525 9.40 8.76 -11.41
#